data_4f818182f58af6c1faa54712c4702ca7
#
_entry.id   4f818182f58af6c1faa54712c4702ca7
#
_cell.length_a   1.000
_cell.length_b   1.000
_cell.length_c   1.000
_cell.angle_alpha   90.00
_cell.angle_beta   90.00
_cell.angle_gamma   90.00
#
_symmetry.space_group_name_H-M   'P 1'
#
loop_
_entity.id
_entity.type
_entity.pdbx_description
1 polymer ?
#
loop_
_entity_poly.entity_id
_entity_poly.type
_entity_poly.pdbx_seq_one_letter_code
_entity_poly.pdbx_strand_id
1 'polypeptide(L)'
;DEENYIIDCITVLSSNIMFYITKDAEYIDYDMQKEIEDTIIGEIVSLIDMIKEKEDNLIIVTNEVGDSIVPDNHIARVFRDIQGRVNQKVAAIVDHVYLVCCGIPVRIK
;
A
#
# COMPACT_ATOMS: atom_id res chain seq x y z
N ASP A 1 3.27 25.81 -12.63
CA ASP A 1 4.42 24.98 -12.30
C ASP A 1 3.95 23.70 -11.62
N GLU A 2 4.53 22.58 -12.03
CA GLU A 2 4.21 21.28 -11.46
C GLU A 2 4.93 21.08 -10.13
N GLU A 3 4.26 20.46 -9.17
CA GLU A 3 4.86 20.04 -7.92
C GLU A 3 5.03 18.52 -7.92
N ASN A 4 6.02 18.04 -7.21
CA ASN A 4 6.30 16.63 -7.06
C ASN A 4 6.05 16.21 -5.62
N TYR A 5 5.33 15.12 -5.45
CA TYR A 5 5.01 14.57 -4.14
C TYR A 5 5.55 13.15 -4.05
N ILE A 6 6.05 12.79 -2.89
CA ILE A 6 6.54 11.43 -2.62
C ILE A 6 5.86 10.91 -1.36
N ILE A 7 5.28 9.72 -1.47
CA ILE A 7 4.82 8.97 -0.30
C ILE A 7 5.85 7.86 -0.04
N ASP A 8 6.56 7.95 1.05
CA ASP A 8 7.57 6.96 1.42
C ASP A 8 7.33 6.55 2.88
N CYS A 9 6.66 5.44 3.10
CA CYS A 9 6.13 4.51 2.12
C CYS A 9 4.69 4.14 2.51
N ILE A 10 3.93 3.54 1.61
CA ILE A 10 2.54 3.15 1.95
C ILE A 10 2.48 1.95 2.89
N THR A 11 3.57 1.20 3.03
CA THR A 11 3.66 0.12 4.02
C THR A 11 3.49 0.66 5.44
N VAL A 12 4.11 1.81 5.75
CA VAL A 12 3.96 2.46 7.06
C VAL A 12 2.54 2.98 7.24
N LEU A 13 1.96 3.60 6.21
CA LEU A 13 0.57 4.06 6.24
C LEU A 13 -0.38 2.90 6.50
N SER A 14 -0.20 1.80 5.77
CA SER A 14 -1.02 0.59 5.92
C SER A 14 -0.92 0.02 7.33
N SER A 15 0.29 -0.04 7.87
CA SER A 15 0.54 -0.53 9.22
C SER A 15 -0.16 0.35 10.27
N ASN A 16 -0.06 1.66 10.13
CA ASN A 16 -0.68 2.60 11.06
C ASN A 16 -2.22 2.48 11.04
N ILE A 17 -2.81 2.39 9.85
CA ILE A 17 -4.26 2.23 9.70
C ILE A 17 -4.71 0.89 10.31
N MET A 18 -3.97 -0.18 10.02
CA MET A 18 -4.29 -1.50 10.57
C MET A 18 -4.29 -1.49 12.09
N PHE A 19 -3.24 -0.95 12.71
CA PHE A 19 -3.15 -0.88 14.16
C PHE A 19 -4.24 0.01 14.77
N TYR A 20 -4.59 1.10 14.11
CA TYR A 20 -5.66 1.97 14.56
C TYR A 20 -7.01 1.24 14.59
N ILE A 21 -7.31 0.44 13.57
CA ILE A 21 -8.59 -0.28 13.46
C ILE A 21 -8.61 -1.49 14.39
N THR A 22 -7.52 -2.27 14.44
CA THR A 22 -7.48 -3.50 15.22
C THR A 22 -7.24 -3.28 16.71
N LYS A 23 -6.52 -2.21 17.03
CA LYS A 23 -6.10 -1.91 18.41
C LYS A 23 -5.35 -3.12 18.99
N ASP A 24 -5.87 -3.71 20.06
CA ASP A 24 -5.23 -4.83 20.75
C ASP A 24 -5.80 -6.19 20.35
N ALA A 25 -6.50 -6.28 19.23
CA ALA A 25 -7.08 -7.53 18.76
C ALA A 25 -6.00 -8.56 18.43
N GLU A 26 -6.15 -9.79 18.92
CA GLU A 26 -5.22 -10.87 18.64
C GLU A 26 -5.61 -11.64 17.37
N TYR A 27 -6.86 -11.50 16.95
CA TYR A 27 -7.40 -12.14 15.76
C TYR A 27 -8.16 -11.11 14.93
N ILE A 28 -7.93 -11.12 13.62
CA ILE A 28 -8.58 -10.22 12.69
C ILE A 28 -9.46 -11.06 11.77
N ASP A 29 -10.79 -10.93 11.91
CA ASP A 29 -11.74 -11.67 11.09
C ASP A 29 -11.83 -11.07 9.68
N TYR A 30 -12.55 -11.75 8.81
CA TYR A 30 -12.66 -11.35 7.42
C TYR A 30 -13.25 -9.94 7.25
N ASP A 31 -14.28 -9.61 8.02
CA ASP A 31 -14.93 -8.30 7.92
C ASP A 31 -13.98 -7.18 8.34
N MET A 32 -13.22 -7.40 9.40
CA MET A 32 -12.21 -6.43 9.85
C MET A 32 -11.09 -6.29 8.83
N GLN A 33 -10.65 -7.39 8.22
CA GLN A 33 -9.63 -7.35 7.15
C GLN A 33 -10.11 -6.51 5.97
N LYS A 34 -11.39 -6.69 5.58
CA LYS A 34 -11.97 -5.91 4.49
C LYS A 34 -12.07 -4.43 4.85
N GLU A 35 -12.46 -4.11 6.06
CA GLU A 35 -12.50 -2.71 6.54
C GLU A 35 -11.12 -2.07 6.47
N ILE A 36 -10.09 -2.78 6.93
CA ILE A 36 -8.70 -2.28 6.89
C ILE A 36 -8.28 -2.01 5.45
N GLU A 37 -8.47 -2.99 4.57
CA GLU A 37 -8.10 -2.87 3.17
C GLU A 37 -8.83 -1.71 2.48
N ASP A 38 -10.14 -1.62 2.65
CA ASP A 38 -10.95 -0.57 2.03
C ASP A 38 -10.54 0.82 2.54
N THR A 39 -10.21 0.94 3.82
CA THR A 39 -9.76 2.21 4.40
C THR A 39 -8.42 2.63 3.78
N ILE A 40 -7.47 1.71 3.69
CA ILE A 40 -6.15 2.00 3.10
C ILE A 40 -6.30 2.41 1.64
N ILE A 41 -7.05 1.64 0.86
CA ILE A 41 -7.27 1.91 -0.57
C ILE A 41 -7.97 3.27 -0.74
N GLY A 42 -8.97 3.55 0.08
CA GLY A 42 -9.71 4.83 0.02
C GLY A 42 -8.80 6.03 0.25
N GLU A 43 -7.91 5.96 1.22
CA GLU A 43 -6.95 7.03 1.50
C GLU A 43 -5.98 7.25 0.33
N ILE A 44 -5.46 6.16 -0.24
CA ILE A 44 -4.50 6.25 -1.34
C ILE A 44 -5.17 6.76 -2.61
N VAL A 45 -6.36 6.26 -2.94
CA VAL A 45 -7.10 6.70 -4.13
C VAL A 45 -7.48 8.17 -4.03
N SER A 46 -7.93 8.63 -2.87
CA SER A 46 -8.25 10.04 -2.64
C SER A 46 -7.04 10.94 -2.90
N LEU A 47 -5.88 10.52 -2.44
CA LEU A 47 -4.65 11.29 -2.64
C LEU A 47 -4.23 11.31 -4.10
N ILE A 48 -4.31 10.17 -4.78
CA ILE A 48 -3.99 10.07 -6.21
C ILE A 48 -4.91 10.99 -7.02
N ASP A 49 -6.20 10.96 -6.75
CA ASP A 49 -7.18 11.78 -7.47
C ASP A 49 -6.94 13.26 -7.24
N MET A 50 -6.62 13.65 -6.01
CA MET A 50 -6.33 15.04 -5.68
C MET A 50 -5.11 15.56 -6.44
N ILE A 51 -4.07 14.75 -6.52
CA ILE A 51 -2.83 15.13 -7.22
C ILE A 51 -3.04 15.17 -8.73
N LYS A 52 -3.84 14.25 -9.28
CA LYS A 52 -4.22 14.26 -10.70
C LYS A 52 -5.01 15.52 -11.07
N GLU A 53 -5.93 15.95 -10.23
CA GLU A 53 -6.68 17.18 -10.45
C GLU A 53 -5.78 18.40 -10.54
N LYS A 54 -4.71 18.42 -9.76
CA LYS A 54 -3.73 19.50 -9.78
C LYS A 54 -2.76 19.42 -10.95
N GLU A 55 -2.79 18.31 -11.69
CA GLU A 55 -1.81 18.00 -12.75
C GLU A 55 -0.36 17.94 -12.22
N ASP A 56 -0.22 17.56 -10.97
CA ASP A 56 1.08 17.38 -10.33
C ASP A 56 1.56 15.93 -10.44
N ASN A 57 2.78 15.68 -10.01
CA ASN A 57 3.38 14.34 -10.05
C ASN A 57 3.40 13.69 -8.67
N LEU A 58 3.11 12.39 -8.63
CA LEU A 58 3.14 11.60 -7.40
C LEU A 58 3.98 10.36 -7.58
N ILE A 59 4.90 10.15 -6.65
CA ILE A 59 5.69 8.92 -6.56
C ILE A 59 5.28 8.21 -5.28
N ILE A 60 4.87 6.96 -5.41
CA ILE A 60 4.48 6.13 -4.27
C ILE A 60 5.52 5.04 -4.10
N VAL A 61 6.09 4.96 -2.90
CA VAL A 61 7.04 3.91 -2.53
C VAL A 61 6.32 2.87 -1.69
N THR A 62 6.50 1.62 -2.04
CA THR A 62 5.95 0.50 -1.28
C THR A 62 6.93 -0.67 -1.26
N ASN A 63 6.72 -1.60 -0.35
CA ASN A 63 7.53 -2.81 -0.28
C ASN A 63 6.81 -3.97 -0.96
N GLU A 64 7.55 -4.75 -1.75
CA GLU A 64 7.03 -6.03 -2.24
C GLU A 64 7.06 -7.02 -1.08
N VAL A 65 5.91 -7.61 -0.78
CA VAL A 65 5.76 -8.49 0.38
C VAL A 65 5.44 -9.94 0.01
N GLY A 66 5.30 -10.22 -1.29
CA GLY A 66 4.90 -11.54 -1.78
C GLY A 66 6.02 -12.56 -1.88
N ASP A 67 7.27 -12.11 -1.95
CA ASP A 67 8.43 -12.97 -2.17
C ASP A 67 9.08 -13.49 -0.89
N SER A 68 8.57 -13.11 0.26
CA SER A 68 9.16 -13.50 1.55
C SER A 68 8.55 -14.79 2.08
N ILE A 69 9.20 -15.36 3.10
CA ILE A 69 8.69 -16.53 3.82
C ILE A 69 7.36 -16.17 4.47
N VAL A 70 6.39 -17.09 4.44
CA VAL A 70 5.09 -16.89 5.07
C VAL A 70 5.27 -16.78 6.59
N PRO A 71 4.84 -15.68 7.23
CA PRO A 71 4.99 -15.53 8.67
C PRO A 71 4.14 -16.54 9.46
N ASP A 72 4.64 -16.97 10.63
CA ASP A 72 3.89 -17.83 11.53
C ASP A 72 2.78 -17.07 12.27
N ASN A 73 2.92 -15.78 12.44
CA ASN A 73 2.03 -14.96 13.22
C ASN A 73 0.80 -14.58 12.38
N HIS A 74 -0.40 -14.76 12.95
CA HIS A 74 -1.66 -14.43 12.27
C HIS A 74 -1.73 -12.97 11.82
N ILE A 75 -1.39 -12.04 12.72
CA ILE A 75 -1.44 -10.61 12.43
C ILE A 75 -0.49 -10.26 11.28
N ALA A 76 0.73 -10.82 11.30
CA ALA A 76 1.72 -10.60 10.25
C ALA A 76 1.25 -11.16 8.90
N ARG A 77 0.60 -12.33 8.90
CA ARG A 77 0.04 -12.92 7.67
C ARG A 77 -1.08 -12.04 7.10
N VAL A 78 -1.96 -11.56 7.96
CA VAL A 78 -3.06 -10.67 7.54
C VAL A 78 -2.48 -9.38 6.95
N PHE A 79 -1.49 -8.78 7.61
CA PHE A 79 -0.84 -7.57 7.11
C PHE A 79 -0.20 -7.81 5.75
N ARG A 80 0.53 -8.91 5.60
CA ARG A 80 1.16 -9.27 4.32
C ARG A 80 0.13 -9.40 3.21
N ASP A 81 -0.99 -10.08 3.48
CA ASP A 81 -2.03 -10.30 2.47
C ASP A 81 -2.71 -8.99 2.07
N ILE A 82 -3.04 -8.15 3.06
CA ILE A 82 -3.65 -6.85 2.81
C ILE A 82 -2.69 -5.96 2.00
N GLN A 83 -1.43 -5.89 2.41
CA GLN A 83 -0.44 -5.06 1.73
C GLN A 83 -0.23 -5.53 0.28
N GLY A 84 -0.20 -6.84 0.05
CA GLY A 84 -0.10 -7.38 -1.30
C GLY A 84 -1.29 -6.98 -2.18
N ARG A 85 -2.51 -7.03 -1.65
CA ARG A 85 -3.70 -6.61 -2.40
C ARG A 85 -3.73 -5.10 -2.62
N VAL A 86 -3.30 -4.32 -1.63
CA VAL A 86 -3.17 -2.86 -1.76
C VAL A 86 -2.18 -2.53 -2.88
N ASN A 87 -1.02 -3.18 -2.90
CA ASN A 87 -0.02 -2.97 -3.95
C ASN A 87 -0.60 -3.28 -5.34
N GLN A 88 -1.36 -4.36 -5.48
CA GLN A 88 -1.99 -4.74 -6.74
C GLN A 88 -2.98 -3.68 -7.21
N LYS A 89 -3.83 -3.19 -6.32
CA LYS A 89 -4.84 -2.18 -6.66
C LYS A 89 -4.20 -0.85 -7.03
N VAL A 90 -3.18 -0.43 -6.30
CA VAL A 90 -2.45 0.81 -6.61
C VAL A 90 -1.74 0.67 -7.97
N ALA A 91 -1.08 -0.45 -8.21
CA ALA A 91 -0.40 -0.70 -9.48
C ALA A 91 -1.36 -0.66 -10.67
N ALA A 92 -2.62 -1.06 -10.48
CA ALA A 92 -3.62 -1.04 -11.53
C ALA A 92 -4.03 0.37 -11.94
N ILE A 93 -3.97 1.35 -11.04
CA ILE A 93 -4.48 2.71 -11.27
C ILE A 93 -3.39 3.75 -11.56
N VAL A 94 -2.12 3.45 -11.27
CA VAL A 94 -1.02 4.37 -11.57
C VAL A 94 -0.54 4.19 -13.00
N ASP A 95 0.19 5.19 -13.51
CA ASP A 95 0.64 5.19 -14.91
C ASP A 95 1.83 4.27 -15.13
N HIS A 96 2.75 4.20 -14.18
CA HIS A 96 3.99 3.44 -14.29
C HIS A 96 4.28 2.72 -12.98
N VAL A 97 4.87 1.53 -13.09
CA VAL A 97 5.31 0.74 -11.94
C VAL A 97 6.74 0.25 -12.18
N TYR A 98 7.59 0.42 -11.18
CA TYR A 98 8.98 -0.01 -11.20
C TYR A 98 9.25 -0.95 -10.04
N LEU A 99 9.95 -2.03 -10.32
CA LEU A 99 10.54 -2.88 -9.29
C LEU A 99 11.99 -2.48 -9.12
N VAL A 100 12.40 -2.16 -7.90
CA VAL A 100 13.79 -1.79 -7.63
C VAL A 100 14.46 -2.97 -6.96
N CYS A 101 15.48 -3.49 -7.61
CA CYS A 101 16.25 -4.63 -7.14
C CYS A 101 17.74 -4.27 -7.16
N CYS A 102 18.41 -4.37 -6.01
CA CYS A 102 19.82 -3.99 -5.86
C CYS A 102 20.09 -2.56 -6.35
N GLY A 103 19.18 -1.65 -6.05
CA GLY A 103 19.29 -0.24 -6.48
C GLY A 103 19.00 0.01 -7.94
N ILE A 104 18.59 -1.02 -8.70
CA ILE A 104 18.34 -0.91 -10.14
C ILE A 104 16.84 -0.95 -10.39
N PRO A 105 16.24 0.12 -10.95
CA PRO A 105 14.82 0.10 -11.27
C PRO A 105 14.55 -0.67 -12.56
N VAL A 106 13.53 -1.53 -12.52
CA VAL A 106 13.04 -2.26 -13.70
C VAL A 106 11.59 -1.88 -13.89
N ARG A 107 11.25 -1.33 -15.03
CA ARG A 107 9.87 -0.97 -15.36
C ARG A 107 9.06 -2.22 -15.66
N ILE A 108 7.94 -2.39 -14.95
CA ILE A 108 7.03 -3.53 -15.14
C ILE A 108 5.65 -3.11 -15.64
N LYS A 109 5.42 -1.79 -15.63
CA LYS A 109 4.17 -1.24 -16.23
C LYS A 109 4.44 0.06 -16.95
#